data_cfb0eec9769b3ce3186717545924f78b
#
_entry.id   cfb0eec9769b3ce3186717545924f78b
#
_cell.length_a   1.000
_cell.length_b   1.000
_cell.length_c   1.000
_cell.angle_alpha   90.00
_cell.angle_beta   90.00
_cell.angle_gamma   90.00
#
_symmetry.space_group_name_H-M   'P 1'
#
loop_
_entity.id
_entity.type
_entity.pdbx_description
1 polymer ?
#
loop_
_entity_poly.entity_id
_entity_poly.type
_entity_poly.pdbx_seq_one_letter_code
_entity_poly.pdbx_strand_id
1 'polypeptide(L)'
;ATLTLVTPGATNSISDNQAIVIEAVAPTITDQAADAGTKIITLTTSEAVTGTPNTTDFTVLMNGVGNTVTKARVLGTSITLTLTNAISNNETLTVDYSKAAGKEISDTAGNELLSIGDALSVTVTNDSTVPSVSGVSSTNGDNSYGIGGVIAIQVQFSESVTVTGTPQLTLETGSTDRFAEYVSGTGTDTLTFNYTVQSGDNSTDLDYTGTTSLSLNSGTIQDAAGNNATLTLVTPGATNSISDNQ
;
A
#
# COMPACT_ATOMS: atom_id res chain seq x y z
N ALA A 1 -31.92 -52.98 39.81
CA ALA A 1 -30.46 -52.98 39.54
C ALA A 1 -29.92 -51.56 39.84
N THR A 2 -28.97 -51.47 40.79
CA THR A 2 -28.30 -50.21 41.06
C THR A 2 -27.18 -50.05 40.04
N LEU A 3 -27.25 -49.03 39.17
CA LEU A 3 -26.17 -48.72 38.21
C LEU A 3 -25.16 -47.82 38.96
N THR A 4 -24.01 -48.40 39.31
CA THR A 4 -22.93 -47.65 39.92
C THR A 4 -21.87 -47.36 38.88
N LEU A 5 -21.67 -46.08 38.57
CA LEU A 5 -20.60 -45.65 37.67
C LEU A 5 -19.26 -45.60 38.42
N VAL A 6 -18.18 -45.80 37.68
CA VAL A 6 -16.82 -45.69 38.21
C VAL A 6 -16.55 -44.22 38.60
N THR A 7 -15.81 -44.00 39.69
CA THR A 7 -15.41 -42.67 40.15
C THR A 7 -14.67 -41.92 39.06
N PRO A 8 -14.99 -40.64 38.80
CA PRO A 8 -14.26 -39.84 37.80
C PRO A 8 -12.75 -39.86 38.07
N GLY A 9 -11.94 -40.13 37.03
CA GLY A 9 -10.48 -40.25 37.09
C GLY A 9 -9.96 -41.63 37.50
N ALA A 10 -10.84 -42.57 37.96
CA ALA A 10 -10.43 -43.95 38.25
C ALA A 10 -10.34 -44.81 36.95
N THR A 11 -9.59 -45.89 37.01
CA THR A 11 -9.47 -46.85 35.91
C THR A 11 -10.84 -47.24 35.35
N ASN A 12 -10.98 -47.26 34.02
CA ASN A 12 -12.22 -47.42 33.25
C ASN A 12 -13.28 -46.33 33.38
N SER A 13 -12.94 -45.16 33.95
CA SER A 13 -13.76 -43.94 33.80
C SER A 13 -13.59 -43.38 32.38
N ILE A 14 -14.45 -42.46 31.97
CA ILE A 14 -14.33 -41.78 30.68
C ILE A 14 -12.98 -41.04 30.57
N SER A 15 -12.55 -40.38 31.62
CA SER A 15 -11.28 -39.61 31.65
C SER A 15 -10.03 -40.55 31.68
N ASP A 16 -10.16 -41.83 32.06
CA ASP A 16 -9.07 -42.78 31.99
C ASP A 16 -8.89 -43.35 30.55
N ASN A 17 -10.01 -43.49 29.85
CA ASN A 17 -10.01 -44.13 28.49
C ASN A 17 -9.87 -43.10 27.37
N GLN A 18 -10.27 -41.86 27.56
CA GLN A 18 -10.19 -40.80 26.56
C GLN A 18 -10.14 -39.41 27.25
N ALA A 19 -9.20 -38.61 26.79
CA ALA A 19 -9.23 -37.16 27.10
C ALA A 19 -10.33 -36.50 26.22
N ILE A 20 -11.53 -36.34 26.75
CA ILE A 20 -12.59 -35.58 26.11
C ILE A 20 -12.46 -34.11 26.56
N VAL A 21 -12.01 -33.28 25.66
CA VAL A 21 -11.97 -31.83 25.84
C VAL A 21 -13.28 -31.24 25.32
N ILE A 22 -13.97 -30.49 26.18
CA ILE A 22 -15.13 -29.68 25.75
C ILE A 22 -14.65 -28.26 25.66
N GLU A 23 -14.72 -27.71 24.47
CA GLU A 23 -14.45 -26.31 24.16
C GLU A 23 -15.70 -25.77 23.47
N ALA A 24 -16.31 -24.70 24.01
CA ALA A 24 -17.57 -24.11 23.57
C ALA A 24 -17.53 -22.58 23.59
N VAL A 25 -16.31 -22.01 23.52
CA VAL A 25 -16.10 -20.56 23.45
C VAL A 25 -15.87 -20.20 21.99
N ALA A 26 -16.72 -19.34 21.45
CA ALA A 26 -16.56 -18.86 20.10
C ALA A 26 -15.40 -17.84 20.01
N PRO A 27 -14.60 -17.85 18.92
CA PRO A 27 -13.59 -16.83 18.70
C PRO A 27 -14.24 -15.44 18.56
N THR A 28 -13.54 -14.42 19.05
CA THR A 28 -13.96 -13.02 18.96
C THR A 28 -12.85 -12.19 18.31
N ILE A 29 -13.20 -11.07 17.69
CA ILE A 29 -12.20 -10.09 17.22
C ILE A 29 -11.79 -9.23 18.43
N THR A 30 -10.49 -9.23 18.72
CA THR A 30 -9.89 -8.54 19.88
C THR A 30 -9.15 -7.26 19.52
N ASP A 31 -8.70 -7.14 18.24
CA ASP A 31 -8.01 -5.95 17.74
C ASP A 31 -8.21 -5.77 16.24
N GLN A 32 -8.14 -4.52 15.76
CA GLN A 32 -8.29 -4.13 14.36
C GLN A 32 -7.29 -3.02 14.05
N ALA A 33 -6.37 -3.28 13.12
CA ALA A 33 -5.32 -2.35 12.74
C ALA A 33 -5.14 -2.27 11.23
N ALA A 34 -4.68 -1.11 10.78
CA ALA A 34 -4.28 -0.86 9.41
C ALA A 34 -3.18 0.21 9.38
N ASP A 35 -2.31 0.18 8.38
CA ASP A 35 -1.31 1.22 8.17
C ASP A 35 -1.69 2.06 6.95
N ALA A 36 -1.55 3.38 7.06
CA ALA A 36 -1.72 4.30 5.95
C ALA A 36 -0.68 3.97 4.85
N GLY A 37 -1.03 4.25 3.60
CA GLY A 37 -0.22 3.84 2.45
C GLY A 37 -0.45 2.40 2.00
N THR A 38 -1.08 1.55 2.83
CA THR A 38 -1.38 0.16 2.49
C THR A 38 -2.82 -0.02 2.03
N LYS A 39 -3.13 -1.23 1.57
CA LYS A 39 -4.49 -1.69 1.25
C LYS A 39 -4.95 -2.79 2.21
N ILE A 40 -4.33 -2.90 3.38
CA ILE A 40 -4.48 -4.05 4.26
C ILE A 40 -5.09 -3.64 5.59
N ILE A 41 -6.14 -4.38 6.00
CA ILE A 41 -6.65 -4.38 7.36
C ILE A 41 -6.30 -5.74 7.97
N THR A 42 -5.81 -5.73 9.20
CA THR A 42 -5.59 -6.93 10.00
C THR A 42 -6.56 -6.94 11.19
N LEU A 43 -7.34 -8.01 11.27
CA LEU A 43 -8.19 -8.30 12.42
C LEU A 43 -7.54 -9.42 13.22
N THR A 44 -7.39 -9.21 14.52
CA THR A 44 -6.83 -10.21 15.44
C THR A 44 -7.95 -10.88 16.20
N THR A 45 -7.92 -12.22 16.28
CA THR A 45 -8.91 -13.02 16.99
C THR A 45 -8.38 -13.50 18.34
N SER A 46 -9.29 -13.77 19.29
CA SER A 46 -8.97 -14.24 20.65
C SER A 46 -8.20 -15.56 20.66
N GLU A 47 -8.34 -16.35 19.59
CA GLU A 47 -7.75 -17.67 19.41
C GLU A 47 -7.53 -17.97 17.93
N ALA A 48 -6.84 -19.07 17.63
CA ALA A 48 -6.57 -19.49 16.28
C ALA A 48 -7.86 -19.91 15.56
N VAL A 49 -8.06 -19.37 14.35
CA VAL A 49 -9.21 -19.63 13.52
C VAL A 49 -8.80 -20.22 12.17
N THR A 50 -9.73 -20.93 11.56
CA THR A 50 -9.62 -21.53 10.23
C THR A 50 -10.84 -21.15 9.40
N GLY A 51 -10.78 -21.39 8.10
CA GLY A 51 -11.90 -21.14 7.19
C GLY A 51 -11.47 -20.41 5.93
N THR A 52 -12.41 -20.27 5.00
CA THR A 52 -12.21 -19.59 3.71
C THR A 52 -13.32 -18.55 3.51
N PRO A 53 -13.24 -17.39 4.18
CA PRO A 53 -14.27 -16.36 4.09
C PRO A 53 -14.40 -15.82 2.67
N ASN A 54 -15.61 -15.40 2.28
CA ASN A 54 -15.79 -14.63 1.09
C ASN A 54 -15.43 -13.16 1.34
N THR A 55 -15.02 -12.47 0.30
CA THR A 55 -14.77 -11.02 0.39
C THR A 55 -16.05 -10.22 0.67
N THR A 56 -17.19 -10.74 0.28
CA THR A 56 -18.54 -10.15 0.51
C THR A 56 -19.03 -10.31 1.95
N ASP A 57 -18.36 -11.13 2.77
CA ASP A 57 -18.69 -11.27 4.19
C ASP A 57 -18.21 -10.06 5.01
N PHE A 58 -17.36 -9.22 4.41
CA PHE A 58 -16.80 -8.02 5.03
C PHE A 58 -17.28 -6.75 4.33
N THR A 59 -17.80 -5.82 5.11
CA THR A 59 -18.10 -4.45 4.66
C THR A 59 -17.06 -3.51 5.28
N VAL A 60 -16.33 -2.78 4.44
CA VAL A 60 -15.33 -1.79 4.88
C VAL A 60 -15.77 -0.41 4.40
N LEU A 61 -15.82 0.55 5.33
CA LEU A 61 -16.07 1.95 5.03
C LEU A 61 -14.84 2.80 5.38
N MET A 62 -14.45 3.67 4.47
CA MET A 62 -13.43 4.71 4.66
C MET A 62 -14.12 6.07 4.61
N ASN A 63 -14.09 6.82 5.71
CA ASN A 63 -14.83 8.07 5.87
C ASN A 63 -16.32 7.94 5.51
N GLY A 64 -16.92 6.78 5.81
CA GLY A 64 -18.32 6.46 5.48
C GLY A 64 -18.57 6.01 4.03
N VAL A 65 -17.53 5.91 3.19
CA VAL A 65 -17.62 5.46 1.79
C VAL A 65 -17.09 4.02 1.67
N GLY A 66 -17.80 3.18 0.92
CA GLY A 66 -17.42 1.78 0.72
C GLY A 66 -16.06 1.61 0.04
N ASN A 67 -15.19 0.77 0.62
CA ASN A 67 -13.95 0.30 0.01
C ASN A 67 -14.01 -1.22 -0.15
N THR A 68 -14.05 -1.68 -1.38
CA THR A 68 -14.30 -3.09 -1.68
C THR A 68 -13.14 -3.97 -1.20
N VAL A 69 -13.48 -5.05 -0.48
CA VAL A 69 -12.54 -6.11 -0.11
C VAL A 69 -12.29 -6.99 -1.32
N THR A 70 -11.05 -7.05 -1.81
CA THR A 70 -10.65 -7.85 -2.98
C THR A 70 -10.12 -9.22 -2.59
N LYS A 71 -9.67 -9.38 -1.35
CA LYS A 71 -9.17 -10.64 -0.79
C LYS A 71 -9.40 -10.69 0.71
N ALA A 72 -9.81 -11.85 1.21
CA ALA A 72 -9.87 -12.16 2.63
C ALA A 72 -9.09 -13.46 2.89
N ARG A 73 -8.27 -13.49 3.96
CA ARG A 73 -7.43 -14.63 4.31
C ARG A 73 -7.40 -14.81 5.82
N VAL A 74 -7.49 -16.06 6.24
CA VAL A 74 -7.33 -16.51 7.63
C VAL A 74 -5.99 -17.19 7.79
N LEU A 75 -5.24 -16.86 8.86
CA LEU A 75 -3.99 -17.50 9.23
C LEU A 75 -3.76 -17.40 10.74
N GLY A 76 -3.92 -18.50 11.45
CA GLY A 76 -3.78 -18.54 12.91
C GLY A 76 -4.79 -17.59 13.59
N THR A 77 -4.30 -16.64 14.36
CA THR A 77 -5.13 -15.62 15.03
C THR A 77 -5.38 -14.37 14.19
N SER A 78 -5.08 -14.40 12.88
CA SER A 78 -5.16 -13.21 12.01
C SER A 78 -6.13 -13.43 10.86
N ILE A 79 -6.99 -12.45 10.62
CA ILE A 79 -7.79 -12.31 9.40
C ILE A 79 -7.28 -11.07 8.67
N THR A 80 -6.75 -11.26 7.47
CA THR A 80 -6.22 -10.16 6.65
C THR A 80 -7.18 -9.86 5.50
N LEU A 81 -7.58 -8.60 5.38
CA LEU A 81 -8.41 -8.08 4.30
C LEU A 81 -7.56 -7.21 3.39
N THR A 82 -7.65 -7.43 2.07
CA THR A 82 -7.03 -6.55 1.07
C THR A 82 -8.12 -5.72 0.39
N LEU A 83 -7.91 -4.41 0.31
CA LEU A 83 -8.85 -3.44 -0.23
C LEU A 83 -8.53 -3.05 -1.68
N THR A 84 -9.48 -2.45 -2.37
CA THR A 84 -9.28 -1.84 -3.70
C THR A 84 -8.42 -0.59 -3.61
N ASN A 85 -8.75 0.34 -2.71
CA ASN A 85 -8.05 1.61 -2.54
C ASN A 85 -7.12 1.56 -1.33
N ALA A 86 -6.00 2.26 -1.40
CA ALA A 86 -5.10 2.45 -0.27
C ALA A 86 -5.78 3.27 0.85
N ILE A 87 -5.30 3.08 2.06
CA ILE A 87 -5.75 3.80 3.25
C ILE A 87 -4.88 5.04 3.37
N SER A 88 -5.48 6.23 3.40
CA SER A 88 -4.73 7.48 3.57
C SER A 88 -4.56 7.84 5.05
N ASN A 89 -3.71 8.82 5.32
CA ASN A 89 -3.53 9.34 6.66
C ASN A 89 -4.84 9.93 7.23
N ASN A 90 -5.07 9.73 8.53
CA ASN A 90 -6.21 10.27 9.27
C ASN A 90 -7.60 9.82 8.78
N GLU A 91 -7.70 8.74 8.02
CA GLU A 91 -8.99 8.19 7.63
C GLU A 91 -9.72 7.53 8.81
N THR A 92 -11.04 7.72 8.88
CA THR A 92 -11.91 6.93 9.75
C THR A 92 -12.28 5.65 9.02
N LEU A 93 -11.80 4.53 9.55
CA LEU A 93 -11.97 3.22 8.97
C LEU A 93 -12.85 2.35 9.85
N THR A 94 -13.87 1.72 9.28
CA THR A 94 -14.71 0.74 9.97
C THR A 94 -14.79 -0.56 9.20
N VAL A 95 -14.88 -1.67 9.90
CA VAL A 95 -15.09 -2.99 9.34
C VAL A 95 -16.28 -3.68 10.01
N ASP A 96 -17.13 -4.29 9.20
CA ASP A 96 -18.19 -5.16 9.63
C ASP A 96 -18.00 -6.55 9.03
N TYR A 97 -18.35 -7.59 9.79
CA TYR A 97 -18.34 -8.98 9.35
C TYR A 97 -19.74 -9.57 9.45
N SER A 98 -20.28 -9.97 8.33
CA SER A 98 -21.58 -10.63 8.23
C SER A 98 -21.38 -12.05 7.74
N LYS A 99 -21.54 -13.01 8.63
CA LYS A 99 -21.36 -14.44 8.36
C LYS A 99 -22.30 -14.93 7.26
N ALA A 100 -21.74 -15.50 6.20
CA ALA A 100 -22.50 -16.20 5.16
C ALA A 100 -22.54 -17.70 5.40
N ALA A 101 -23.65 -18.36 5.14
CA ALA A 101 -23.80 -19.78 5.34
C ALA A 101 -22.81 -20.62 4.51
N GLY A 102 -22.12 -21.56 5.14
CA GLY A 102 -21.23 -22.54 4.52
C GLY A 102 -19.82 -22.03 4.19
N LYS A 103 -19.43 -20.86 4.74
CA LYS A 103 -18.10 -20.25 4.58
C LYS A 103 -17.64 -19.62 5.89
N GLU A 104 -17.89 -20.32 6.96
CA GLU A 104 -17.66 -19.79 8.31
C GLU A 104 -16.16 -19.76 8.65
N ILE A 105 -15.79 -18.75 9.41
CA ILE A 105 -14.54 -18.71 10.16
C ILE A 105 -14.84 -19.38 11.50
N SER A 106 -14.07 -20.40 11.87
CA SER A 106 -14.25 -21.12 13.12
C SER A 106 -12.91 -21.44 13.78
N ASP A 107 -12.93 -21.72 15.06
CA ASP A 107 -11.80 -22.32 15.76
C ASP A 107 -11.62 -23.80 15.36
N THR A 108 -10.66 -24.48 16.02
CA THR A 108 -10.37 -25.91 15.76
C THR A 108 -11.41 -26.85 16.39
N ALA A 109 -12.23 -26.39 17.34
CA ALA A 109 -13.33 -27.12 17.93
C ALA A 109 -14.63 -27.01 17.13
N GLY A 110 -14.70 -26.09 16.16
CA GLY A 110 -15.83 -25.82 15.30
C GLY A 110 -16.75 -24.72 15.81
N ASN A 111 -16.33 -23.95 16.84
CA ASN A 111 -17.10 -22.79 17.27
C ASN A 111 -16.88 -21.64 16.27
N GLU A 112 -17.94 -21.07 15.78
CA GLU A 112 -17.90 -20.09 14.69
C GLU A 112 -17.71 -18.66 15.20
N LEU A 113 -16.89 -17.88 14.47
CA LEU A 113 -16.81 -16.43 14.63
C LEU A 113 -18.20 -15.82 14.34
N LEU A 114 -18.77 -15.15 15.33
CA LEU A 114 -20.08 -14.53 15.18
C LEU A 114 -20.03 -13.28 14.32
N SER A 115 -21.13 -12.98 13.61
CA SER A 115 -21.29 -11.70 12.91
C SER A 115 -21.13 -10.54 13.90
N ILE A 116 -20.47 -9.47 13.45
CA ILE A 116 -20.32 -8.24 14.19
C ILE A 116 -21.61 -7.46 14.06
N GLY A 117 -22.28 -7.17 15.18
CA GLY A 117 -23.57 -6.46 15.16
C GLY A 117 -23.44 -4.97 14.93
N ASP A 118 -22.28 -4.39 15.30
CA ASP A 118 -21.92 -3.00 15.08
C ASP A 118 -20.53 -2.94 14.43
N ALA A 119 -20.37 -2.13 13.39
CA ALA A 119 -19.11 -2.00 12.68
C ALA A 119 -17.96 -1.57 13.61
N LEU A 120 -16.86 -2.32 13.58
CA LEU A 120 -15.68 -2.04 14.39
C LEU A 120 -14.87 -0.90 13.80
N SER A 121 -14.42 0.03 14.64
CA SER A 121 -13.46 1.06 14.26
C SER A 121 -12.07 0.45 14.14
N VAL A 122 -11.40 0.69 13.03
CA VAL A 122 -10.03 0.23 12.78
C VAL A 122 -9.06 1.35 13.14
N THR A 123 -8.06 1.04 13.95
CA THR A 123 -6.96 1.98 14.23
C THR A 123 -6.06 2.07 13.00
N VAL A 124 -5.87 3.30 12.48
CA VAL A 124 -4.96 3.57 11.35
C VAL A 124 -3.67 4.16 11.89
N THR A 125 -2.56 3.48 11.63
CA THR A 125 -1.22 4.03 11.88
C THR A 125 -0.85 4.95 10.72
N ASN A 126 -0.68 6.25 11.01
CA ASN A 126 -0.32 7.23 9.99
C ASN A 126 1.11 7.04 9.50
N ASP A 127 1.32 7.10 8.19
CA ASP A 127 2.64 7.25 7.60
C ASP A 127 3.04 8.73 7.61
N SER A 128 4.20 9.04 8.14
CA SER A 128 4.79 10.38 8.16
C SER A 128 6.03 10.51 7.29
N THR A 129 6.39 9.46 6.57
CA THR A 129 7.51 9.49 5.62
C THR A 129 7.11 10.31 4.40
N VAL A 130 7.95 11.24 4.02
CA VAL A 130 7.72 12.13 2.87
C VAL A 130 8.62 11.69 1.72
N PRO A 131 8.08 11.38 0.53
CA PRO A 131 8.92 11.03 -0.61
C PRO A 131 9.88 12.16 -0.96
N SER A 132 11.12 11.84 -1.28
CA SER A 132 12.15 12.79 -1.70
C SER A 132 12.86 12.30 -2.95
N VAL A 133 13.36 13.22 -3.78
CA VAL A 133 14.15 12.83 -4.96
C VAL A 133 15.50 12.28 -4.53
N SER A 134 15.83 11.09 -5.01
CA SER A 134 17.10 10.40 -4.76
C SER A 134 18.09 10.53 -5.92
N GLY A 135 17.59 10.79 -7.13
CA GLY A 135 18.45 10.99 -8.31
C GLY A 135 17.64 11.34 -9.57
N VAL A 136 18.35 11.83 -10.57
CA VAL A 136 17.85 12.09 -11.91
C VAL A 136 18.80 11.48 -12.92
N SER A 137 18.27 10.76 -13.92
CA SER A 137 19.08 10.09 -14.94
C SER A 137 18.39 10.16 -16.30
N SER A 138 19.06 9.70 -17.34
CA SER A 138 18.45 9.49 -18.66
C SER A 138 18.54 8.02 -19.08
N THR A 139 17.52 7.52 -19.77
CA THR A 139 17.58 6.21 -20.42
C THR A 139 18.25 6.27 -21.79
N ASN A 140 18.51 7.47 -22.28
CA ASN A 140 19.23 7.70 -23.52
C ASN A 140 20.75 7.59 -23.25
N GLY A 141 21.49 6.97 -24.16
CA GLY A 141 22.96 6.90 -24.04
C GLY A 141 23.63 8.20 -24.48
N ASP A 142 24.93 8.32 -24.18
CA ASP A 142 25.81 9.44 -24.53
C ASP A 142 25.96 9.59 -26.06
N ASN A 143 25.06 10.35 -26.65
CA ASN A 143 25.03 10.63 -28.07
C ASN A 143 24.58 12.06 -28.35
N SER A 144 24.84 12.54 -29.58
CA SER A 144 24.26 13.80 -30.04
C SER A 144 22.85 13.59 -30.53
N TYR A 145 21.91 14.33 -29.99
CA TYR A 145 20.50 14.30 -30.35
C TYR A 145 20.13 15.58 -31.11
N GLY A 146 19.64 15.44 -32.34
CA GLY A 146 19.21 16.55 -33.17
C GLY A 146 17.74 16.91 -33.00
N ILE A 147 17.28 17.97 -33.71
CA ILE A 147 15.90 18.45 -33.70
C ILE A 147 14.92 17.28 -33.92
N GLY A 148 13.91 17.20 -33.07
CA GLY A 148 12.90 16.14 -33.06
C GLY A 148 13.34 14.87 -32.30
N GLY A 149 14.59 14.78 -31.86
CA GLY A 149 15.04 13.71 -30.97
C GLY A 149 14.34 13.79 -29.60
N VAL A 150 13.93 12.65 -29.06
CA VAL A 150 13.28 12.56 -27.74
C VAL A 150 14.27 12.03 -26.74
N ILE A 151 14.41 12.73 -25.61
CA ILE A 151 15.24 12.35 -24.47
C ILE A 151 14.29 12.02 -23.33
N ALA A 152 14.39 10.77 -22.84
CA ALA A 152 13.60 10.28 -21.70
C ALA A 152 14.41 10.42 -20.43
N ILE A 153 13.92 11.26 -19.53
CA ILE A 153 14.55 11.58 -18.25
C ILE A 153 13.77 10.87 -17.14
N GLN A 154 14.48 10.24 -16.23
CA GLN A 154 13.94 9.54 -15.07
C GLN A 154 14.26 10.32 -13.80
N VAL A 155 13.24 10.63 -13.02
CA VAL A 155 13.36 11.18 -11.65
C VAL A 155 13.02 10.07 -10.69
N GLN A 156 14.00 9.66 -9.88
CA GLN A 156 13.84 8.61 -8.88
C GLN A 156 13.55 9.23 -7.51
N PHE A 157 12.57 8.64 -6.83
CA PHE A 157 12.14 9.00 -5.47
C PHE A 157 12.59 7.94 -4.46
N SER A 158 12.59 8.33 -3.19
CA SER A 158 12.91 7.43 -2.06
C SER A 158 11.88 6.30 -1.87
N GLU A 159 10.68 6.46 -2.44
CA GLU A 159 9.55 5.53 -2.36
C GLU A 159 8.59 5.73 -3.53
N SER A 160 7.60 4.83 -3.64
CA SER A 160 6.59 4.90 -4.70
C SER A 160 5.70 6.13 -4.58
N VAL A 161 5.48 6.84 -5.69
CA VAL A 161 4.66 8.05 -5.74
C VAL A 161 3.53 7.97 -6.75
N THR A 162 2.41 8.62 -6.43
CA THR A 162 1.26 8.80 -7.32
C THR A 162 1.25 10.21 -7.87
N VAL A 163 1.07 10.32 -9.18
CA VAL A 163 1.07 11.61 -9.91
C VAL A 163 -0.32 11.95 -10.40
N THR A 164 -0.72 13.22 -10.21
CA THR A 164 -1.87 13.81 -10.91
C THR A 164 -1.39 14.99 -11.75
N GLY A 165 -2.11 15.30 -12.82
CA GLY A 165 -1.74 16.37 -13.75
C GLY A 165 -0.48 16.04 -14.57
N THR A 166 0.24 17.08 -14.98
CA THR A 166 1.43 17.00 -15.84
C THR A 166 2.59 17.78 -15.24
N PRO A 167 3.27 17.25 -14.19
CA PRO A 167 4.50 17.86 -13.68
C PRO A 167 5.54 18.07 -14.80
N GLN A 168 6.43 19.03 -14.60
CA GLN A 168 7.44 19.42 -15.58
C GLN A 168 8.82 19.54 -14.93
N LEU A 169 9.86 19.20 -15.70
CA LEU A 169 11.25 19.39 -15.33
C LEU A 169 11.87 20.41 -16.28
N THR A 170 12.40 21.53 -15.74
CA THR A 170 13.07 22.55 -16.56
C THR A 170 14.50 22.15 -16.83
N LEU A 171 14.88 22.11 -18.12
CA LEU A 171 16.20 21.72 -18.60
C LEU A 171 17.00 22.90 -19.10
N GLU A 172 18.33 22.88 -18.84
CA GLU A 172 19.30 23.82 -19.39
C GLU A 172 19.60 23.44 -20.85
N THR A 173 18.99 24.11 -21.80
CA THR A 173 19.10 23.84 -23.23
C THR A 173 19.70 24.99 -24.02
N GLY A 174 20.42 25.89 -23.36
CA GLY A 174 21.15 27.01 -23.93
C GLY A 174 20.43 28.32 -23.71
N SER A 175 20.27 29.16 -24.74
CA SER A 175 19.69 30.50 -24.58
C SER A 175 18.20 30.51 -24.19
N THR A 176 17.54 29.39 -24.28
CA THR A 176 16.13 29.21 -23.93
C THR A 176 15.97 27.85 -23.26
N ASP A 177 15.60 27.87 -21.98
CA ASP A 177 15.31 26.64 -21.24
C ASP A 177 14.05 25.96 -21.75
N ARG A 178 14.03 24.62 -21.71
CA ARG A 178 12.89 23.81 -22.13
C ARG A 178 12.34 22.97 -20.98
N PHE A 179 11.11 22.51 -21.14
CA PHE A 179 10.48 21.58 -20.23
C PHE A 179 10.50 20.17 -20.78
N ALA A 180 10.89 19.21 -19.95
CA ALA A 180 10.51 17.83 -20.10
C ALA A 180 9.17 17.62 -19.38
N GLU A 181 8.21 16.98 -20.07
CA GLU A 181 6.87 16.76 -19.54
C GLU A 181 6.72 15.35 -19.00
N TYR A 182 6.00 15.21 -17.88
CA TYR A 182 5.68 13.91 -17.30
C TYR A 182 4.90 13.02 -18.27
N VAL A 183 5.32 11.76 -18.39
CA VAL A 183 4.72 10.78 -19.31
C VAL A 183 4.20 9.54 -18.56
N SER A 184 4.97 9.01 -17.61
CA SER A 184 4.64 7.73 -16.96
C SER A 184 5.38 7.52 -15.64
N GLY A 185 5.03 6.44 -14.92
CA GLY A 185 5.70 6.02 -13.69
C GLY A 185 4.86 6.19 -12.42
N THR A 186 3.60 6.71 -12.52
CA THR A 186 2.72 6.77 -11.35
C THR A 186 2.53 5.40 -10.70
N GLY A 187 2.58 5.35 -9.37
CA GLY A 187 2.52 4.11 -8.60
C GLY A 187 3.86 3.38 -8.47
N THR A 188 4.97 3.98 -8.92
CA THR A 188 6.34 3.49 -8.76
C THR A 188 7.22 4.56 -8.14
N ASP A 189 8.47 4.23 -7.81
CA ASP A 189 9.48 5.16 -7.32
C ASP A 189 10.18 5.97 -8.41
N THR A 190 9.89 5.69 -9.70
CA THR A 190 10.58 6.29 -10.84
C THR A 190 9.59 6.91 -11.81
N LEU A 191 9.67 8.22 -11.98
CA LEU A 191 8.85 8.99 -12.92
C LEU A 191 9.62 9.30 -14.19
N THR A 192 8.98 9.11 -15.35
CA THR A 192 9.57 9.40 -16.67
C THR A 192 9.01 10.70 -17.23
N PHE A 193 9.92 11.56 -17.71
CA PHE A 193 9.66 12.82 -18.36
C PHE A 193 10.28 12.80 -19.76
N ASN A 194 9.59 13.29 -20.76
CA ASN A 194 10.10 13.39 -22.13
C ASN A 194 10.38 14.83 -22.51
N TYR A 195 11.58 15.07 -23.04
CA TYR A 195 11.95 16.30 -23.72
C TYR A 195 12.16 16.02 -25.20
N THR A 196 11.63 16.89 -26.07
CA THR A 196 11.88 16.83 -27.51
C THR A 196 12.76 18.00 -27.91
N VAL A 197 13.93 17.71 -28.50
CA VAL A 197 14.91 18.71 -28.96
C VAL A 197 14.28 19.65 -29.99
N GLN A 198 14.40 20.94 -29.77
CA GLN A 198 13.83 21.98 -30.63
C GLN A 198 14.91 22.77 -31.37
N SER A 199 14.49 23.58 -32.34
CA SER A 199 15.40 24.47 -33.05
C SER A 199 15.94 25.56 -32.12
N GLY A 200 17.27 25.70 -32.09
CA GLY A 200 17.97 26.67 -31.23
C GLY A 200 18.46 26.11 -29.90
N ASP A 201 18.06 24.89 -29.54
CA ASP A 201 18.55 24.22 -28.34
C ASP A 201 20.00 23.77 -28.53
N ASN A 202 20.83 23.95 -27.50
CA ASN A 202 22.23 23.57 -27.51
C ASN A 202 22.73 23.33 -26.08
N SER A 203 23.13 22.12 -25.79
CA SER A 203 23.83 21.74 -24.56
C SER A 203 24.97 20.78 -24.91
N THR A 204 26.11 20.93 -24.30
CA THR A 204 27.25 20.00 -24.45
C THR A 204 27.11 18.81 -23.50
N ASP A 205 26.34 18.96 -22.45
CA ASP A 205 26.05 17.98 -21.43
C ASP A 205 24.73 18.37 -20.77
N LEU A 206 23.64 17.64 -21.07
CA LEU A 206 22.30 18.03 -20.68
C LEU A 206 22.08 17.84 -19.18
N ASP A 207 21.61 18.90 -18.52
CA ASP A 207 21.14 18.82 -17.13
C ASP A 207 19.90 19.72 -16.94
N TYR A 208 19.32 19.70 -15.76
CA TYR A 208 18.25 20.64 -15.37
C TYR A 208 18.85 21.95 -14.86
N THR A 209 18.07 23.03 -14.84
CA THR A 209 18.56 24.41 -14.54
C THR A 209 18.97 24.62 -13.08
N GLY A 210 18.49 23.78 -12.15
CA GLY A 210 18.81 23.92 -10.72
C GLY A 210 18.02 22.96 -9.84
N THR A 211 18.27 23.02 -8.54
CA THR A 211 17.63 22.11 -7.55
C THR A 211 16.11 22.30 -7.43
N THR A 212 15.54 23.37 -7.99
CA THR A 212 14.10 23.67 -7.96
C THR A 212 13.42 23.50 -9.33
N SER A 213 14.09 22.83 -10.28
CA SER A 213 13.61 22.68 -11.66
C SER A 213 12.42 21.73 -11.83
N LEU A 214 12.17 20.84 -10.87
CA LEU A 214 10.98 20.00 -10.87
C LEU A 214 9.79 20.78 -10.31
N SER A 215 8.74 20.92 -11.11
CA SER A 215 7.53 21.65 -10.74
C SER A 215 6.28 20.80 -10.93
N LEU A 216 5.27 20.99 -10.08
CA LEU A 216 4.00 20.26 -10.14
C LEU A 216 3.09 20.67 -11.31
N ASN A 217 3.26 21.88 -11.85
CA ASN A 217 2.42 22.43 -12.92
C ASN A 217 0.91 22.18 -12.65
N SER A 218 0.44 22.59 -11.48
CA SER A 218 -0.92 22.40 -10.96
C SER A 218 -1.33 20.93 -10.69
N GLY A 219 -0.40 19.97 -10.78
CA GLY A 219 -0.59 18.58 -10.40
C GLY A 219 -0.18 18.29 -8.96
N THR A 220 -0.05 17.00 -8.64
CA THR A 220 0.49 16.51 -7.36
C THR A 220 1.48 15.38 -7.59
N ILE A 221 2.46 15.24 -6.70
CA ILE A 221 3.29 14.05 -6.53
C ILE A 221 3.23 13.70 -5.05
N GLN A 222 2.64 12.55 -4.72
CA GLN A 222 2.35 12.12 -3.35
C GLN A 222 2.61 10.62 -3.21
N ASP A 223 2.91 10.16 -2.00
CA ASP A 223 2.88 8.73 -1.69
C ASP A 223 1.43 8.19 -1.59
N ALA A 224 1.28 6.90 -1.25
CA ALA A 224 -0.02 6.27 -1.10
C ALA A 224 -0.77 6.72 0.16
N ALA A 225 -0.07 7.28 1.16
CA ALA A 225 -0.65 7.83 2.39
C ALA A 225 -1.12 9.29 2.24
N GLY A 226 -0.76 9.95 1.12
CA GLY A 226 -1.12 11.34 0.82
C GLY A 226 -0.08 12.36 1.24
N ASN A 227 1.16 11.95 1.60
CA ASN A 227 2.23 12.90 1.89
C ASN A 227 2.79 13.48 0.58
N ASN A 228 2.88 14.81 0.51
CA ASN A 228 3.45 15.49 -0.65
C ASN A 228 4.94 15.24 -0.76
N ALA A 229 5.43 14.90 -1.95
CA ALA A 229 6.84 14.73 -2.20
C ALA A 229 7.64 16.04 -2.06
N THR A 230 8.86 15.95 -1.52
CA THR A 230 9.87 16.99 -1.60
C THR A 230 10.50 16.96 -2.98
N LEU A 231 10.37 18.06 -3.73
CA LEU A 231 10.77 18.17 -5.14
C LEU A 231 12.19 18.68 -5.35
N THR A 232 12.96 18.85 -4.27
CA THR A 232 14.34 19.36 -4.35
C THR A 232 15.22 18.33 -5.05
N LEU A 233 15.78 18.72 -6.19
CA LEU A 233 16.69 17.91 -6.98
C LEU A 233 18.12 17.99 -6.42
N VAL A 234 18.98 17.06 -6.82
CA VAL A 234 20.43 17.16 -6.61
C VAL A 234 20.95 18.42 -7.33
N THR A 235 22.10 18.95 -6.90
CA THR A 235 22.75 20.06 -7.63
C THR A 235 23.17 19.59 -9.01
N PRO A 236 22.86 20.33 -10.11
CA PRO A 236 23.34 19.98 -11.45
C PRO A 236 24.86 19.72 -11.48
N GLY A 237 25.29 18.68 -12.17
CA GLY A 237 26.68 18.25 -12.24
C GLY A 237 27.20 17.49 -11.01
N ALA A 238 26.38 17.36 -9.96
CA ALA A 238 26.74 16.52 -8.80
C ALA A 238 26.26 15.06 -9.01
N THR A 239 26.85 14.15 -8.22
CA THR A 239 26.46 12.73 -8.22
C THR A 239 24.96 12.56 -8.13
N ASN A 240 24.37 11.75 -9.01
CA ASN A 240 22.95 11.53 -9.25
C ASN A 240 22.21 12.70 -9.96
N SER A 241 22.89 13.66 -10.60
CA SER A 241 22.28 14.54 -11.59
C SER A 241 22.20 13.85 -12.97
N ILE A 242 21.53 14.46 -13.96
CA ILE A 242 21.45 13.86 -15.30
C ILE A 242 22.87 13.73 -15.90
N SER A 243 23.66 14.80 -15.85
CA SER A 243 25.00 14.84 -16.43
C SER A 243 26.03 13.91 -15.76
N ASP A 244 25.77 13.45 -14.52
CA ASP A 244 26.60 12.45 -13.84
C ASP A 244 26.11 11.00 -14.13
N ASN A 245 24.84 10.82 -14.45
CA ASN A 245 24.16 9.52 -14.61
C ASN A 245 23.79 9.20 -16.08
N GLN A 246 24.60 9.58 -17.02
CA GLN A 246 24.44 9.23 -18.45
C GLN A 246 25.35 8.09 -18.86
#